data_753a802372c76ea20b31dda1b9a66079
#
_entry.id   753a802372c76ea20b31dda1b9a66079
#
_cell.length_a   1.000
_cell.length_b   1.000
_cell.length_c   1.000
_cell.angle_alpha   90.00
_cell.angle_beta   90.00
_cell.angle_gamma   90.00
#
_symmetry.space_group_name_H-M   'P 1'
#
loop_
_entity.id
_entity.type
_entity.pdbx_description
1 polymer ?
#
loop_
_entity_poly.entity_id
_entity_poly.type
_entity_poly.pdbx_seq_one_letter_code
_entity_poly.pdbx_strand_id
1 'polypeptide(L)'
;NEYGKGRVFSSISHPEATPGMMWMIPRMVRWTLKMPIISYSRRVVNPDLYNREILMTKADLKKEHNYYYTFLYGTPQEKIAALEWLQQCRSWEAKRWAQGLLFDSNADVRIRTAKFIAETDYLPFLNDLEAACKAERNPQTKKQMMIYLKSLQDLLPAK
;
A
#
# COMPACT_ATOMS: atom_id res chain seq x y z
N ASN A 1 -1.56 -30.12 1.15
CA ASN A 1 -1.51 -31.58 1.36
C ASN A 1 -1.41 -31.90 2.84
N GLU A 2 -1.96 -33.06 3.24
CA GLU A 2 -1.77 -33.61 4.57
C GLU A 2 -0.58 -34.59 4.53
N TYR A 3 0.28 -34.53 5.55
CA TYR A 3 1.41 -35.41 5.70
C TYR A 3 1.46 -35.93 7.15
N GLY A 4 1.15 -37.20 7.33
CA GLY A 4 0.96 -37.77 8.65
C GLY A 4 -0.15 -37.06 9.43
N LYS A 5 0.14 -36.53 10.62
CA LYS A 5 -0.78 -35.74 11.44
C LYS A 5 -0.73 -34.23 11.15
N GLY A 6 0.15 -33.81 10.25
CA GLY A 6 0.39 -32.41 9.90
C GLY A 6 -0.20 -32.00 8.56
N ARG A 7 -0.18 -30.70 8.30
CA ARG A 7 -0.51 -30.10 7.01
C ARG A 7 0.69 -29.38 6.45
N VAL A 8 0.95 -29.55 5.17
CA VAL A 8 2.04 -28.91 4.45
C VAL A 8 1.46 -28.06 3.32
N PHE A 9 1.85 -26.82 3.26
CA PHE A 9 1.59 -25.95 2.13
C PHE A 9 2.91 -25.65 1.41
N SER A 10 2.91 -25.82 0.11
CA SER A 10 4.03 -25.44 -0.76
C SER A 10 3.52 -24.52 -1.86
N SER A 11 4.29 -23.52 -2.21
CA SER A 11 4.00 -22.59 -3.30
C SER A 11 5.20 -22.49 -4.22
N ILE A 12 4.96 -22.50 -5.53
CA ILE A 12 6.00 -22.24 -6.54
C ILE A 12 6.21 -20.73 -6.70
N SER A 13 5.15 -19.95 -6.53
CA SER A 13 5.22 -18.51 -6.53
C SER A 13 5.63 -17.96 -5.16
N HIS A 14 6.19 -16.76 -5.16
CA HIS A 14 6.50 -16.00 -3.96
C HIS A 14 5.32 -15.07 -3.63
N PRO A 15 4.30 -15.53 -2.88
CA PRO A 15 3.11 -14.70 -2.61
C PRO A 15 3.45 -13.45 -1.81
N GLU A 16 4.54 -13.45 -1.04
CA GLU A 16 5.05 -12.29 -0.32
C GLU A 16 5.62 -11.20 -1.24
N ALA A 17 6.11 -11.59 -2.41
CA ALA A 17 6.68 -10.70 -3.41
C ALA A 17 5.78 -10.53 -4.65
N THR A 18 4.70 -11.30 -4.74
CA THR A 18 3.79 -11.23 -5.88
C THR A 18 2.70 -10.20 -5.60
N PRO A 19 2.54 -9.20 -6.47
CA PRO A 19 1.49 -8.19 -6.31
C PRO A 19 0.12 -8.81 -6.09
N GLY A 20 -0.63 -8.28 -5.12
CA GLY A 20 -1.97 -8.73 -4.79
C GLY A 20 -2.08 -10.11 -4.12
N MET A 21 -0.97 -10.81 -3.82
CA MET A 21 -1.01 -12.16 -3.25
C MET A 21 -0.65 -12.25 -1.76
N MET A 22 -0.18 -11.19 -1.13
CA MET A 22 0.23 -11.22 0.28
C MET A 22 -0.85 -11.69 1.26
N TRP A 23 -2.12 -11.49 0.92
CA TRP A 23 -3.25 -11.98 1.72
C TRP A 23 -3.27 -13.51 1.87
N MET A 24 -2.61 -14.22 0.97
CA MET A 24 -2.53 -15.68 1.03
C MET A 24 -1.67 -16.18 2.20
N ILE A 25 -0.60 -15.46 2.55
CA ILE A 25 0.38 -15.89 3.56
C ILE A 25 -0.28 -16.21 4.91
N PRO A 26 -1.03 -15.31 5.56
CA PRO A 26 -1.67 -15.62 6.82
C PRO A 26 -2.71 -16.74 6.70
N ARG A 27 -3.33 -16.91 5.55
CA ARG A 27 -4.26 -18.04 5.31
C ARG A 27 -3.51 -19.38 5.23
N MET A 28 -2.36 -19.40 4.55
CA MET A 28 -1.51 -20.60 4.47
C MET A 28 -1.05 -21.02 5.87
N VAL A 29 -0.56 -20.07 6.67
CA VAL A 29 -0.13 -20.32 8.05
C VAL A 29 -1.29 -20.84 8.91
N ARG A 30 -2.45 -20.19 8.88
CA ARG A 30 -3.62 -20.65 9.63
C ARG A 30 -4.08 -22.05 9.21
N TRP A 31 -4.07 -22.31 7.90
CA TRP A 31 -4.46 -23.62 7.39
C TRP A 31 -3.49 -24.74 7.85
N THR A 32 -2.17 -24.49 7.81
CA THR A 32 -1.18 -25.47 8.30
C THR A 32 -1.31 -25.74 9.79
N LEU A 33 -1.65 -24.71 10.57
CA LEU A 33 -1.89 -24.79 12.02
C LEU A 33 -3.27 -25.36 12.37
N LYS A 34 -4.09 -25.76 11.39
CA LYS A 34 -5.48 -26.21 11.58
C LYS A 34 -6.38 -25.19 12.28
N MET A 35 -6.03 -23.92 12.16
CA MET A 35 -6.82 -22.81 12.69
C MET A 35 -7.94 -22.41 11.71
N PRO A 36 -9.07 -21.87 12.21
CA PRO A 36 -10.11 -21.35 11.34
C PRO A 36 -9.56 -20.30 10.37
N ILE A 37 -9.96 -20.38 9.10
CA ILE A 37 -9.63 -19.38 8.10
C ILE A 37 -10.59 -18.21 8.27
N ILE A 38 -10.05 -17.04 8.64
CA ILE A 38 -10.82 -15.81 8.75
C ILE A 38 -11.07 -15.19 7.38
N SER A 39 -12.21 -14.55 7.22
CA SER A 39 -12.50 -13.75 6.03
C SER A 39 -11.66 -12.48 6.02
N TYR A 40 -11.19 -12.09 4.83
CA TYR A 40 -10.56 -10.80 4.62
C TYR A 40 -11.59 -9.77 4.15
N SER A 41 -11.34 -8.52 4.46
CA SER A 41 -12.14 -7.45 3.88
C SER A 41 -11.96 -7.40 2.36
N ARG A 42 -12.98 -6.93 1.63
CA ARG A 42 -12.87 -6.72 0.18
C ARG A 42 -11.72 -5.79 -0.21
N ARG A 43 -11.33 -4.87 0.67
CA ARG A 43 -10.21 -3.96 0.46
C ARG A 43 -8.86 -4.67 0.41
N VAL A 44 -8.70 -5.75 1.21
CA VAL A 44 -7.47 -6.54 1.27
C VAL A 44 -7.40 -7.55 0.12
N VAL A 45 -8.55 -8.07 -0.30
CA VAL A 45 -8.68 -9.09 -1.35
C VAL A 45 -9.56 -8.53 -2.47
N ASN A 46 -9.10 -7.47 -3.12
CA ASN A 46 -9.82 -6.90 -4.24
C ASN A 46 -9.29 -7.49 -5.56
N PRO A 47 -10.08 -8.30 -6.29
CA PRO A 47 -9.67 -8.87 -7.57
C PRO A 47 -9.27 -7.83 -8.62
N ASP A 48 -9.91 -6.67 -8.64
CA ASP A 48 -9.58 -5.60 -9.58
C ASP A 48 -8.18 -5.04 -9.32
N LEU A 49 -7.79 -4.97 -8.04
CA LEU A 49 -6.45 -4.59 -7.65
C LEU A 49 -5.41 -5.58 -8.18
N TYR A 50 -5.67 -6.85 -7.95
CA TYR A 50 -4.83 -7.95 -8.38
C TYR A 50 -4.69 -7.99 -9.91
N ASN A 51 -5.81 -7.89 -10.62
CA ASN A 51 -5.82 -7.92 -12.08
C ASN A 51 -5.05 -6.75 -12.70
N ARG A 52 -5.14 -5.55 -12.11
CA ARG A 52 -4.40 -4.37 -12.61
C ARG A 52 -2.90 -4.54 -12.49
N GLU A 53 -2.42 -5.06 -11.37
CA GLU A 53 -0.98 -5.28 -11.17
C GLU A 53 -0.41 -6.36 -12.08
N ILE A 54 -1.15 -7.43 -12.32
CA ILE A 54 -0.73 -8.53 -13.21
C ILE A 54 -0.75 -8.10 -14.68
N LEU A 55 -1.69 -7.25 -15.06
CA LEU A 55 -1.87 -6.82 -16.44
C LEU A 55 -1.02 -5.60 -16.82
N MET A 56 -0.14 -5.13 -15.95
CA MET A 56 0.79 -4.06 -16.29
C MET A 56 1.66 -4.45 -17.50
N THR A 57 1.66 -3.60 -18.49
CA THR A 57 2.52 -3.79 -19.67
C THR A 57 3.97 -3.51 -19.30
N LYS A 58 4.91 -3.94 -20.16
CA LYS A 58 6.34 -3.57 -20.01
C LYS A 58 6.55 -2.04 -20.01
N ALA A 59 5.72 -1.30 -20.74
CA ALA A 59 5.75 0.16 -20.73
C ALA A 59 5.32 0.74 -19.41
N ASP A 60 4.26 0.17 -18.80
CA ASP A 60 3.78 0.59 -17.47
C ASP A 60 4.82 0.30 -16.38
N LEU A 61 5.44 -0.86 -16.41
CA LEU A 61 6.51 -1.21 -15.47
C LEU A 61 7.72 -0.27 -15.59
N LYS A 62 8.09 0.11 -16.84
CA LYS A 62 9.15 1.10 -17.06
C LYS A 62 8.75 2.49 -16.55
N LYS A 63 7.51 2.89 -16.77
CA LYS A 63 6.96 4.15 -16.29
C LYS A 63 6.93 4.18 -14.76
N GLU A 64 6.47 3.11 -14.13
CA GLU A 64 6.49 2.95 -12.68
C GLU A 64 7.91 3.12 -12.11
N HIS A 65 8.88 2.43 -12.68
CA HIS A 65 10.27 2.52 -12.25
C HIS A 65 10.83 3.95 -12.36
N ASN A 66 10.44 4.68 -13.40
CA ASN A 66 10.87 6.07 -13.58
C ASN A 66 10.29 7.00 -12.51
N TYR A 67 9.14 6.68 -11.91
CA TYR A 67 8.56 7.47 -10.83
C TYR A 67 9.40 7.50 -9.56
N TYR A 68 10.27 6.53 -9.35
CA TYR A 68 11.27 6.62 -8.28
C TYR A 68 12.11 7.90 -8.41
N TYR A 69 12.60 8.18 -9.61
CA TYR A 69 13.37 9.40 -9.88
C TYR A 69 12.49 10.66 -9.82
N THR A 70 11.25 10.57 -10.28
CA THR A 70 10.29 11.67 -10.14
C THR A 70 10.06 12.03 -8.68
N PHE A 71 9.96 11.06 -7.79
CA PHE A 71 9.79 11.32 -6.36
C PHE A 71 11.01 11.99 -5.73
N LEU A 72 12.20 11.72 -6.22
CA LEU A 72 13.43 12.33 -5.71
C LEU A 72 13.66 13.74 -6.30
N TYR A 73 13.44 13.91 -7.59
CA TYR A 73 13.92 15.07 -8.34
C TYR A 73 12.85 15.85 -9.10
N GLY A 74 11.63 15.32 -9.16
CA GLY A 74 10.52 15.95 -9.90
C GLY A 74 9.96 17.19 -9.22
N THR A 75 9.28 17.99 -10.00
CA THR A 75 8.47 19.10 -9.49
C THR A 75 7.30 18.60 -8.66
N PRO A 76 6.69 19.44 -7.81
CA PRO A 76 5.50 19.06 -7.05
C PRO A 76 4.37 18.50 -7.94
N GLN A 77 4.13 19.10 -9.10
CA GLN A 77 3.11 18.68 -10.05
C GLN A 77 3.41 17.29 -10.62
N GLU A 78 4.66 17.01 -10.98
CA GLU A 78 5.07 15.69 -11.46
C GLU A 78 4.93 14.62 -10.38
N LYS A 79 5.29 14.93 -9.13
CA LYS A 79 5.12 14.03 -7.99
C LYS A 79 3.65 13.70 -7.74
N ILE A 80 2.76 14.71 -7.79
CA ILE A 80 1.32 14.53 -7.63
C ILE A 80 0.77 13.67 -8.77
N ALA A 81 1.10 13.97 -10.02
CA ALA A 81 0.68 13.19 -11.18
C ALA A 81 1.17 11.74 -11.12
N ALA A 82 2.39 11.52 -10.64
CA ALA A 82 2.93 10.17 -10.43
C ALA A 82 2.13 9.40 -9.37
N LEU A 83 1.81 10.03 -8.23
CA LEU A 83 0.97 9.41 -7.19
C LEU A 83 -0.43 9.07 -7.70
N GLU A 84 -1.03 9.93 -8.54
CA GLU A 84 -2.34 9.67 -9.14
C GLU A 84 -2.32 8.48 -10.08
N TRP A 85 -1.32 8.39 -10.93
CA TRP A 85 -1.16 7.25 -11.82
C TRP A 85 -0.92 5.95 -11.04
N LEU A 86 -0.03 5.97 -10.03
CA LEU A 86 0.28 4.83 -9.18
C LEU A 86 -0.94 4.36 -8.37
N GLN A 87 -1.79 5.29 -7.97
CA GLN A 87 -3.05 4.97 -7.29
C GLN A 87 -4.01 4.21 -8.23
N GLN A 88 -4.08 4.59 -9.49
CA GLN A 88 -4.91 3.91 -10.50
C GLN A 88 -4.37 2.50 -10.78
N CYS A 89 -3.06 2.35 -10.92
CA CYS A 89 -2.40 1.06 -11.12
C CYS A 89 -2.35 0.21 -9.85
N ARG A 90 -2.45 0.86 -8.67
CA ARG A 90 -2.30 0.26 -7.35
C ARG A 90 -1.00 -0.54 -7.22
N SER A 91 0.07 -0.01 -7.78
CA SER A 91 1.39 -0.63 -7.75
C SER A 91 1.84 -0.94 -6.33
N TRP A 92 2.32 -2.16 -6.15
CA TRP A 92 2.90 -2.61 -4.88
C TRP A 92 4.25 -1.96 -4.59
N GLU A 93 5.12 -1.89 -5.59
CA GLU A 93 6.48 -1.34 -5.46
C GLU A 93 6.48 0.15 -5.15
N ALA A 94 5.63 0.89 -5.84
CA ALA A 94 5.55 2.34 -5.70
C ALA A 94 5.11 2.80 -4.32
N LYS A 95 4.35 2.01 -3.59
CA LYS A 95 3.93 2.33 -2.22
C LYS A 95 5.13 2.59 -1.32
N ARG A 96 6.19 1.80 -1.45
CA ARG A 96 7.41 1.96 -0.65
C ARG A 96 8.13 3.28 -0.92
N TRP A 97 8.05 3.79 -2.14
CA TRP A 97 8.72 5.04 -2.52
C TRP A 97 7.97 6.28 -2.04
N ALA A 98 6.67 6.16 -1.81
CA ALA A 98 5.84 7.28 -1.37
C ALA A 98 6.15 7.76 0.06
N GLN A 99 6.77 6.92 0.90
CA GLN A 99 7.06 7.26 2.31
C GLN A 99 7.77 8.61 2.46
N GLY A 100 8.82 8.84 1.68
CA GLY A 100 9.60 10.08 1.73
C GLY A 100 8.80 11.33 1.39
N LEU A 101 7.77 11.20 0.55
CA LEU A 101 6.93 12.31 0.14
C LEU A 101 5.98 12.82 1.24
N LEU A 102 5.81 12.08 2.33
CA LEU A 102 5.10 12.56 3.54
C LEU A 102 5.81 13.76 4.18
N PHE A 103 7.09 13.94 3.91
CA PHE A 103 7.92 15.01 4.42
C PHE A 103 8.41 15.96 3.31
N ASP A 104 7.79 15.90 2.12
CA ASP A 104 8.13 16.79 1.01
C ASP A 104 7.99 18.27 1.43
N SER A 105 8.81 19.14 0.85
CA SER A 105 8.76 20.58 1.10
C SER A 105 7.42 21.21 0.70
N ASN A 106 6.76 20.66 -0.33
CA ASN A 106 5.48 21.14 -0.84
C ASN A 106 4.30 20.51 -0.08
N ALA A 107 3.40 21.34 0.43
CA ALA A 107 2.24 20.89 1.20
C ALA A 107 1.26 20.03 0.42
N ASP A 108 1.04 20.33 -0.87
CA ASP A 108 0.11 19.58 -1.71
C ASP A 108 0.64 18.18 -1.99
N VAL A 109 1.96 18.02 -2.13
CA VAL A 109 2.61 16.71 -2.25
C VAL A 109 2.39 15.91 -0.97
N ARG A 110 2.58 16.49 0.21
CA ARG A 110 2.35 15.80 1.50
C ARG A 110 0.90 15.35 1.66
N ILE A 111 -0.06 16.24 1.36
CA ILE A 111 -1.49 15.93 1.41
C ILE A 111 -1.83 14.80 0.41
N ARG A 112 -1.34 14.92 -0.83
CA ARG A 112 -1.60 13.93 -1.87
C ARG A 112 -1.01 12.57 -1.52
N THR A 113 0.15 12.56 -0.86
CA THR A 113 0.79 11.34 -0.37
C THR A 113 -0.03 10.68 0.75
N ALA A 114 -0.49 11.47 1.72
CA ALA A 114 -1.37 10.98 2.78
C ALA A 114 -2.66 10.36 2.20
N LYS A 115 -3.26 11.02 1.20
CA LYS A 115 -4.41 10.52 0.45
C LYS A 115 -4.08 9.19 -0.24
N PHE A 116 -2.96 9.11 -0.95
CA PHE A 116 -2.52 7.90 -1.64
C PHE A 116 -2.40 6.70 -0.69
N ILE A 117 -1.75 6.90 0.47
CA ILE A 117 -1.56 5.86 1.48
C ILE A 117 -2.91 5.37 2.02
N ALA A 118 -3.82 6.29 2.35
CA ALA A 118 -5.13 5.96 2.88
C ALA A 118 -6.03 5.25 1.85
N GLU A 119 -6.12 5.78 0.63
CA GLU A 119 -6.97 5.22 -0.42
C GLU A 119 -6.44 3.91 -1.03
N THR A 120 -5.17 3.60 -0.81
CA THR A 120 -4.59 2.29 -1.15
C THR A 120 -4.55 1.32 0.03
N ASP A 121 -5.13 1.70 1.19
CA ASP A 121 -5.22 0.90 2.41
C ASP A 121 -3.83 0.37 2.88
N TYR A 122 -2.78 1.20 2.73
CA TYR A 122 -1.41 0.76 2.99
C TYR A 122 -1.01 0.92 4.47
N LEU A 123 -1.52 0.04 5.31
CA LEU A 123 -1.28 0.01 6.76
C LEU A 123 0.20 0.03 7.18
N PRO A 124 1.20 -0.53 6.44
CA PRO A 124 2.60 -0.42 6.83
C PRO A 124 3.08 1.03 7.05
N PHE A 125 2.45 2.02 6.39
CA PHE A 125 2.81 3.43 6.56
C PHE A 125 1.97 4.20 7.59
N LEU A 126 1.20 3.50 8.41
CA LEU A 126 0.39 4.14 9.45
C LEU A 126 1.24 4.97 10.41
N ASN A 127 2.33 4.40 10.92
CA ASN A 127 3.24 5.08 11.85
C ASN A 127 3.96 6.27 11.18
N ASP A 128 4.34 6.13 9.92
CA ASP A 128 4.99 7.21 9.16
C ASP A 128 4.02 8.36 8.93
N LEU A 129 2.77 8.07 8.57
CA LEU A 129 1.72 9.07 8.40
C LEU A 129 1.38 9.77 9.73
N GLU A 130 1.34 9.03 10.84
CA GLU A 130 1.20 9.61 12.17
C GLU A 130 2.35 10.57 12.51
N ALA A 131 3.58 10.17 12.25
CA ALA A 131 4.76 10.99 12.48
C ALA A 131 4.73 12.26 11.61
N ALA A 132 4.36 12.12 10.34
CA ALA A 132 4.21 13.25 9.43
C ALA A 132 3.11 14.23 9.90
N CYS A 133 1.96 13.73 10.34
CA CYS A 133 0.89 14.57 10.91
C CYS A 133 1.35 15.30 12.19
N LYS A 134 2.14 14.65 13.03
CA LYS A 134 2.69 15.30 14.24
C LYS A 134 3.69 16.40 13.89
N ALA A 135 4.52 16.16 12.89
CA ALA A 135 5.56 17.10 12.44
C ALA A 135 5.01 18.28 11.61
N GLU A 136 3.82 18.13 11.02
CA GLU A 136 3.23 19.16 10.16
C GLU A 136 2.93 20.45 10.94
N ARG A 137 3.49 21.56 10.44
CA ARG A 137 3.38 22.89 11.08
C ARG A 137 2.23 23.71 10.53
N ASN A 138 1.82 23.49 9.29
CA ASN A 138 0.69 24.20 8.70
C ASN A 138 -0.62 23.60 9.20
N PRO A 139 -1.47 24.35 9.93
CA PRO A 139 -2.69 23.79 10.51
C PRO A 139 -3.69 23.23 9.49
N GLN A 140 -3.76 23.86 8.31
CA GLN A 140 -4.68 23.46 7.25
C GLN A 140 -4.21 22.14 6.61
N THR A 141 -2.93 22.04 6.29
CA THR A 141 -2.29 20.80 5.78
C THR A 141 -2.45 19.67 6.79
N LYS A 142 -2.15 19.95 8.05
CA LYS A 142 -2.30 18.99 9.14
C LYS A 142 -3.72 18.46 9.26
N LYS A 143 -4.71 19.34 9.22
CA LYS A 143 -6.14 18.96 9.28
C LYS A 143 -6.50 17.99 8.14
N GLN A 144 -6.04 18.24 6.93
CA GLN A 144 -6.30 17.36 5.79
C GLN A 144 -5.60 16.02 5.92
N MET A 145 -4.33 16.01 6.31
CA MET A 145 -3.58 14.77 6.53
C MET A 145 -4.20 13.91 7.64
N MET A 146 -4.72 14.53 8.71
CA MET A 146 -5.40 13.83 9.81
C MET A 146 -6.67 13.12 9.37
N ILE A 147 -7.40 13.63 8.38
CA ILE A 147 -8.57 12.93 7.79
C ILE A 147 -8.14 11.59 7.20
N TYR A 148 -7.05 11.61 6.42
CA TYR A 148 -6.51 10.39 5.81
C TYR A 148 -5.90 9.42 6.83
N LEU A 149 -5.22 9.95 7.84
CA LEU A 149 -4.72 9.14 8.95
C LEU A 149 -5.86 8.40 9.66
N LYS A 150 -6.95 9.11 9.98
CA LYS A 150 -8.12 8.50 10.62
C LYS A 150 -8.73 7.41 9.75
N SER A 151 -8.91 7.67 8.46
CA SER A 151 -9.42 6.67 7.51
C SER A 151 -8.57 5.40 7.46
N LEU A 152 -7.25 5.53 7.60
CA LEU A 152 -6.34 4.38 7.66
C LEU A 152 -6.42 3.66 9.03
N GLN A 153 -6.56 4.40 10.12
CA GLN A 153 -6.73 3.83 11.46
C GLN A 153 -8.03 3.03 11.61
N ASP A 154 -9.10 3.48 10.96
CA ASP A 154 -10.41 2.81 10.95
C ASP A 154 -10.36 1.41 10.28
N LEU A 155 -9.27 1.07 9.59
CA LEU A 155 -9.04 -0.28 9.06
C LEU A 155 -8.52 -1.27 10.10
N LEU A 156 -8.02 -0.77 11.23
CA LEU A 156 -7.55 -1.64 12.30
C LEU A 156 -8.75 -2.32 12.99
N PRO A 157 -8.59 -3.58 13.41
CA PRO A 157 -9.64 -4.24 14.20
C PRO A 157 -9.86 -3.46 15.49
N ALA A 158 -11.13 -3.34 15.88
CA ALA A 158 -11.48 -2.81 17.20
C ALA A 158 -10.76 -3.66 18.28
N LYS A 159 -10.12 -2.97 19.22
CA LYS A 159 -9.44 -3.63 20.34
C LYS A 159 -10.46 -4.20 21.33
#